data_03794f9805c87a43c0b739a1309a8429
#
_entry.id   03794f9805c87a43c0b739a1309a8429
#
_cell.length_a   1.000
_cell.length_b   1.000
_cell.length_c   1.000
_cell.angle_alpha   90.00
_cell.angle_beta   90.00
_cell.angle_gamma   90.00
#
_symmetry.space_group_name_H-M   'P 1'
#
loop_
_entity.id
_entity.type
_entity.pdbx_description
1 polymer ?
#
loop_
_entity_poly.entity_id
_entity_poly.type
_entity_poly.pdbx_seq_one_letter_code
_entity_poly.pdbx_strand_id
1 'polypeptide(L)'
;MFTLDLAKPQKLKSLMAHVLISQPTWIFLPEKIEVFYPDPVTGTLKLIATKALDASKKVPENLAQAIVLDLDNRLKTARVVVKIYTLAHIPNWHDGKGTPGWFFMDELMVY
;
A
#
# COMPACT_ATOMS: atom_id res chain seq x y z
N MET A 1 1.72 9.27 1.80
CA MET A 1 1.93 8.60 3.10
C MET A 1 0.67 8.75 3.94
N PHE A 2 0.23 7.68 4.59
CA PHE A 2 -1.00 7.66 5.36
C PHE A 2 -0.69 7.29 6.81
N THR A 3 -1.35 7.95 7.76
CA THR A 3 -1.21 7.65 9.17
C THR A 3 -2.54 7.14 9.72
N LEU A 4 -2.49 5.97 10.36
CA LEU A 4 -3.66 5.36 11.00
C LEU A 4 -3.45 5.42 12.52
N ASP A 5 -4.31 6.17 13.20
CA ASP A 5 -4.28 6.28 14.65
C ASP A 5 -5.37 5.41 15.26
N LEU A 6 -4.97 4.57 16.22
CA LEU A 6 -5.86 3.69 16.95
C LEU A 6 -6.20 4.30 18.31
N ALA A 7 -7.37 3.99 18.84
CA ALA A 7 -7.81 4.55 20.12
C ALA A 7 -6.87 4.17 21.27
N LYS A 8 -6.24 3.00 21.17
CA LYS A 8 -5.30 2.49 22.17
C LYS A 8 -4.30 1.54 21.50
N PRO A 9 -3.13 1.27 22.12
CA PRO A 9 -2.19 0.29 21.58
C PRO A 9 -2.83 -1.09 21.44
N GLN A 10 -2.61 -1.72 20.28
CA GLN A 10 -3.16 -3.04 19.95
C GLN A 10 -2.11 -3.86 19.22
N LYS A 11 -2.22 -5.19 19.34
CA LYS A 11 -1.48 -6.12 18.49
C LYS A 11 -2.20 -6.23 17.16
N LEU A 12 -1.48 -5.93 16.08
CA LEU A 12 -2.04 -5.91 14.73
C LEU A 12 -1.57 -7.14 13.96
N LYS A 13 -2.48 -7.79 13.25
CA LYS A 13 -2.21 -9.00 12.47
C LYS A 13 -2.01 -8.70 11.00
N SER A 14 -2.81 -7.78 10.45
CA SER A 14 -2.85 -7.53 9.00
C SER A 14 -3.19 -6.10 8.69
N LEU A 15 -2.71 -5.65 7.54
CA LEU A 15 -3.16 -4.43 6.88
C LEU A 15 -3.80 -4.81 5.55
N MET A 16 -4.94 -4.21 5.23
CA MET A 16 -5.62 -4.41 3.95
C MET A 16 -5.81 -3.07 3.25
N ALA A 17 -5.42 -3.01 1.98
CA ALA A 17 -5.69 -1.88 1.10
C ALA A 17 -6.58 -2.36 -0.05
N HIS A 18 -7.73 -1.73 -0.23
CA HIS A 18 -8.62 -2.03 -1.34
C HIS A 18 -8.39 -1.02 -2.46
N VAL A 19 -7.99 -1.51 -3.63
CA VAL A 19 -7.56 -0.69 -4.75
C VAL A 19 -8.36 -1.02 -6.00
N LEU A 20 -8.41 -0.04 -6.92
CA LEU A 20 -8.99 -0.19 -8.24
C LEU A 20 -7.86 -0.21 -9.27
N ILE A 21 -7.99 -1.08 -10.27
CA ILE A 21 -7.12 -1.08 -11.44
C ILE A 21 -7.97 -0.69 -12.64
N SER A 22 -7.58 0.36 -13.34
CA SER A 22 -8.21 0.83 -14.57
C SER A 22 -7.11 1.35 -15.49
N GLN A 23 -6.42 0.43 -16.15
CA GLN A 23 -5.24 0.75 -16.96
C GLN A 23 -5.54 1.70 -18.13
N PRO A 24 -6.69 1.60 -18.83
CA PRO A 24 -7.02 2.58 -19.86
C PRO A 24 -7.09 4.02 -19.34
N THR A 25 -7.41 4.23 -18.05
CA THR A 25 -7.44 5.55 -17.44
C THR A 25 -6.19 5.83 -16.59
N TRP A 26 -5.10 5.09 -16.82
CA TRP A 26 -3.78 5.26 -16.18
C TRP A 26 -3.77 4.92 -14.69
N ILE A 27 -4.74 4.15 -14.22
CA ILE A 27 -4.80 3.68 -12.84
C ILE A 27 -4.25 2.26 -12.76
N PHE A 28 -3.13 2.11 -12.05
CA PHE A 28 -2.41 0.85 -11.88
C PHE A 28 -2.38 0.45 -10.42
N LEU A 29 -1.98 -0.79 -10.15
CA LEU A 29 -1.60 -1.17 -8.79
C LEU A 29 -0.47 -0.28 -8.31
N PRO A 30 -0.37 0.01 -7.01
CA PRO A 30 0.87 0.57 -6.49
C PRO A 30 2.02 -0.42 -6.69
N GLU A 31 3.21 0.12 -6.83
CA GLU A 31 4.42 -0.67 -7.06
C GLU A 31 4.87 -1.38 -5.79
N LYS A 32 4.70 -0.74 -4.64
CA LYS A 32 5.14 -1.23 -3.35
C LYS A 32 4.33 -0.59 -2.22
N ILE A 33 4.10 -1.34 -1.16
CA ILE A 33 3.51 -0.85 0.09
C ILE A 33 4.48 -1.16 1.22
N GLU A 34 4.76 -0.14 2.05
CA GLU A 34 5.56 -0.28 3.25
C GLU A 34 4.77 0.16 4.47
N VAL A 35 4.85 -0.61 5.54
CA VAL A 35 4.16 -0.32 6.80
C VAL A 35 5.18 -0.09 7.90
N PHE A 36 5.03 1.02 8.61
CA PHE A 36 5.93 1.43 9.68
C PHE A 36 5.15 1.66 10.97
N TYR A 37 5.88 1.67 12.08
CA TYR A 37 5.36 2.18 13.34
C TYR A 37 6.36 3.14 13.96
N PRO A 38 5.93 4.16 14.72
CA PRO A 38 6.87 5.02 15.44
C PRO A 38 7.40 4.30 16.68
N ASP A 39 8.72 4.27 16.82
CA ASP A 39 9.36 3.76 18.03
C ASP A 39 8.92 4.62 19.23
N PRO A 40 8.42 4.04 20.32
CA PRO A 40 7.93 4.81 21.46
C PRO A 40 9.00 5.60 22.21
N VAL A 41 10.26 5.21 22.05
CA VAL A 41 11.39 5.87 22.74
C VAL A 41 11.95 7.01 21.88
N THR A 42 12.24 6.73 20.60
CA THR A 42 12.94 7.67 19.72
C THR A 42 12.01 8.44 18.77
N GLY A 43 10.79 7.96 18.54
CA GLY A 43 9.88 8.52 17.56
C GLY A 43 10.24 8.17 16.12
N THR A 44 11.34 7.47 15.89
CA THR A 44 11.79 7.06 14.56
C THR A 44 10.86 6.00 14.00
N LEU A 45 10.52 6.12 12.71
CA LEU A 45 9.70 5.10 12.03
C LEU A 45 10.51 3.84 11.80
N LYS A 46 9.94 2.71 12.20
CA LYS A 46 10.52 1.38 11.99
C LYS A 46 9.63 0.56 11.07
N LEU A 47 10.25 -0.12 10.11
CA LEU A 47 9.53 -0.95 9.14
C LEU A 47 8.98 -2.21 9.83
N ILE A 48 7.67 -2.45 9.65
CA ILE A 48 7.00 -3.68 10.13
C ILE A 48 6.88 -4.68 8.99
N ALA A 49 6.45 -4.21 7.82
CA ALA A 49 6.15 -5.07 6.69
C ALA A 49 6.31 -4.31 5.38
N THR A 50 6.62 -5.05 4.32
CA THR A 50 6.70 -4.50 2.97
C THR A 50 6.16 -5.53 1.99
N LYS A 51 5.55 -5.04 0.91
CA LYS A 51 5.05 -5.90 -0.16
C LYS A 51 5.28 -5.21 -1.51
N ALA A 52 6.02 -5.88 -2.38
CA ALA A 52 6.17 -5.48 -3.76
C ALA A 52 5.04 -6.09 -4.58
N LEU A 53 4.53 -5.34 -5.56
CA LEU A 53 3.43 -5.76 -6.41
C LEU A 53 3.85 -5.68 -7.87
N ASP A 54 3.27 -6.56 -8.70
CA ASP A 54 3.52 -6.53 -10.14
C ASP A 54 2.57 -5.52 -10.79
N ALA A 55 2.87 -4.24 -10.60
CA ALA A 55 2.05 -3.14 -11.10
C ALA A 55 2.12 -2.99 -12.61
N SER A 56 3.16 -3.50 -13.26
CA SER A 56 3.35 -3.41 -14.70
C SER A 56 2.62 -4.50 -15.49
N LYS A 57 2.02 -5.47 -14.81
CA LYS A 57 1.29 -6.56 -15.46
C LYS A 57 0.03 -6.04 -16.15
N LYS A 58 -0.13 -6.39 -17.42
CA LYS A 58 -1.33 -6.05 -18.18
C LYS A 58 -2.51 -6.88 -17.69
N VAL A 59 -3.65 -6.21 -17.41
CA VAL A 59 -4.89 -6.88 -17.03
C VAL A 59 -5.94 -6.65 -18.14
N PRO A 60 -6.81 -7.66 -18.39
CA PRO A 60 -7.76 -7.58 -19.52
C PRO A 60 -8.92 -6.62 -19.30
N GLU A 61 -9.22 -6.29 -18.03
CA GLU A 61 -10.36 -5.45 -17.68
C GLU A 61 -10.11 -4.70 -16.38
N ASN A 62 -11.00 -3.77 -16.04
CA ASN A 62 -10.94 -3.06 -14.77
C ASN A 62 -11.23 -4.03 -13.63
N LEU A 63 -10.44 -3.94 -12.56
CA LEU A 63 -10.53 -4.82 -11.40
C LEU A 63 -10.51 -4.02 -10.10
N ALA A 64 -11.26 -4.50 -9.12
CA ALA A 64 -11.09 -4.10 -7.74
C ALA A 64 -10.37 -5.23 -7.00
N GLN A 65 -9.39 -4.90 -6.17
CA GLN A 65 -8.54 -5.90 -5.53
C GLN A 65 -8.20 -5.49 -4.10
N ALA A 66 -8.24 -6.46 -3.20
CA ALA A 66 -7.73 -6.30 -1.85
C ALA A 66 -6.26 -6.74 -1.80
N ILE A 67 -5.41 -5.87 -1.27
CA ILE A 67 -4.00 -6.17 -1.03
C ILE A 67 -3.83 -6.36 0.47
N VAL A 68 -3.34 -7.52 0.89
CA VAL A 68 -3.19 -7.86 2.31
C VAL A 68 -1.72 -8.06 2.64
N LEU A 69 -1.26 -7.40 3.71
CA LEU A 69 0.06 -7.59 4.27
C LEU A 69 -0.06 -8.16 5.68
N ASP A 70 0.67 -9.24 5.95
CA ASP A 70 0.78 -9.78 7.31
C ASP A 70 1.72 -8.89 8.13
N LEU A 71 1.30 -8.54 9.33
CA LEU A 71 2.06 -7.74 10.26
C LEU A 71 2.58 -8.62 11.41
N ASP A 72 3.62 -8.14 12.08
CA ASP A 72 4.13 -8.83 13.27
C ASP A 72 3.14 -8.66 14.44
N ASN A 73 2.35 -9.69 14.71
CA ASN A 73 1.31 -9.66 15.74
C ASN A 73 1.85 -9.61 17.17
N ARG A 74 3.17 -9.65 17.36
CA ARG A 74 3.80 -9.44 18.68
C ARG A 74 3.98 -7.95 18.97
N LEU A 75 3.94 -7.11 17.95
CA LEU A 75 4.08 -5.68 18.10
C LEU A 75 2.75 -5.07 18.54
N LYS A 76 2.81 -4.25 19.58
CA LYS A 76 1.67 -3.51 20.09
C LYS A 76 1.89 -2.02 19.85
N THR A 77 1.00 -1.40 19.08
CA THR A 77 1.13 0.01 18.72
C THR A 77 -0.23 0.68 18.59
N ALA A 78 -0.26 1.99 18.81
CA ALA A 78 -1.45 2.82 18.61
C ALA A 78 -1.39 3.60 17.30
N ARG A 79 -0.29 3.52 16.56
CA ARG A 79 -0.13 4.24 15.29
C ARG A 79 0.61 3.39 14.27
N VAL A 80 0.10 3.42 13.06
CA VAL A 80 0.72 2.78 11.91
C VAL A 80 0.87 3.82 10.81
N VAL A 81 2.03 3.85 10.15
CA VAL A 81 2.30 4.73 9.02
C VAL A 81 2.47 3.87 7.78
N VAL A 82 1.70 4.16 6.74
CA VAL A 82 1.69 3.38 5.50
C VAL A 82 2.23 4.25 4.37
N LYS A 83 3.24 3.74 3.69
CA LYS A 83 3.82 4.37 2.51
C LYS A 83 3.44 3.56 1.28
N ILE A 84 2.77 4.20 0.33
CA ILE A 84 2.34 3.56 -0.90
C ILE A 84 3.07 4.23 -2.06
N TYR A 85 3.77 3.42 -2.86
CA TYR A 85 4.57 3.90 -3.99
C TYR A 85 3.81 3.66 -5.28
N THR A 86 3.55 4.73 -6.03
CA THR A 86 2.94 4.62 -7.35
C THR A 86 3.90 3.96 -8.33
N LEU A 87 3.37 3.37 -9.40
CA LEU A 87 4.18 2.85 -10.49
C LEU A 87 5.00 4.00 -11.09
N ALA A 88 6.33 3.88 -11.04
CA ALA A 88 7.23 4.94 -11.46
C ALA A 88 7.23 5.13 -12.99
N HIS A 89 7.13 4.03 -13.73
CA HIS A 89 7.20 4.03 -15.19
C HIS A 89 6.12 3.11 -15.78
N ILE A 90 5.15 3.69 -16.46
CA ILE A 90 4.12 2.92 -17.16
C ILE A 90 4.80 2.07 -18.25
N PRO A 91 4.39 0.78 -18.40
CA PRO A 91 5.03 -0.14 -19.35
C PRO A 91 4.88 0.28 -20.81
N ASN A 92 5.74 -0.27 -21.65
CA ASN A 92 5.81 0.05 -23.09
C ASN A 92 4.54 -0.27 -23.88
N TRP A 93 3.70 -1.19 -23.40
CA TRP A 93 2.45 -1.57 -24.07
C TRP A 93 1.31 -0.55 -23.87
N HIS A 94 1.55 0.50 -23.06
CA HIS A 94 0.56 1.52 -22.74
C HIS A 94 0.91 2.85 -23.41
N ASP A 95 -0.11 3.65 -23.75
CA ASP A 95 0.08 4.96 -24.38
C ASP A 95 0.85 5.93 -23.48
N GLY A 96 0.69 5.80 -22.16
CA GLY A 96 1.41 6.60 -21.18
C GLY A 96 2.81 6.09 -20.82
N LYS A 97 3.40 5.23 -21.63
CA LYS A 97 4.71 4.61 -21.35
C LYS A 97 5.76 5.61 -20.87
N GLY A 98 6.51 5.20 -19.86
CA GLY A 98 7.61 5.99 -19.29
C GLY A 98 7.19 7.06 -18.29
N THR A 99 5.90 7.39 -18.20
CA THR A 99 5.38 8.34 -17.20
C THR A 99 4.92 7.61 -15.96
N PRO A 100 4.81 8.30 -14.79
CA PRO A 100 4.27 7.67 -13.59
C PRO A 100 2.80 7.27 -13.75
N GLY A 101 2.45 6.11 -13.22
CA GLY A 101 1.06 5.70 -13.10
C GLY A 101 0.40 6.34 -11.90
N TRP A 102 -0.93 6.24 -11.84
CA TRP A 102 -1.72 6.64 -10.70
C TRP A 102 -2.23 5.39 -9.99
N PHE A 103 -2.50 5.48 -8.69
CA PHE A 103 -3.23 4.43 -8.01
C PHE A 103 -4.49 5.01 -7.39
N PHE A 104 -5.50 4.16 -7.22
CA PHE A 104 -6.75 4.51 -6.56
C PHE A 104 -6.98 3.54 -5.41
N MET A 105 -7.17 4.07 -4.21
CA MET A 105 -7.45 3.28 -3.01
C MET A 105 -8.69 3.87 -2.33
N ASP A 106 -9.70 3.05 -2.12
CA ASP A 106 -10.94 3.49 -1.49
C ASP A 106 -11.05 3.06 -0.03
N GLU A 107 -10.22 2.13 0.42
CA GLU A 107 -10.25 1.64 1.79
C GLU A 107 -8.87 1.19 2.25
N LEU A 108 -8.53 1.54 3.49
CA LEU A 108 -7.29 1.13 4.15
C LEU A 108 -7.61 0.77 5.60
N MET A 109 -7.37 -0.48 5.98
CA MET A 109 -7.74 -1.02 7.28
C MET A 109 -6.61 -1.79 7.92
N VAL A 110 -6.55 -1.78 9.27
CA VAL A 110 -5.66 -2.64 10.06
C VAL A 110 -6.51 -3.47 11.03
N TYR A 111 -6.02 -4.69 11.31
CA TYR A 111 -6.70 -5.62 12.20
C TYR A 111 -5.81 -6.06 13.34
#